data_c0867743a68a6320df18c19b0d55066a
#
_entry.id   c0867743a68a6320df18c19b0d55066a
#
_cell.length_a   1.000
_cell.length_b   1.000
_cell.length_c   1.000
_cell.angle_alpha   90.00
_cell.angle_beta   90.00
_cell.angle_gamma   90.00
#
_symmetry.space_group_name_H-M   'P 1'
#
loop_
_entity.id
_entity.type
_entity.pdbx_description
1 polymer ?
#
loop_
_entity_poly.entity_id
_entity_poly.type
_entity_poly.pdbx_seq_one_letter_code
_entity_poly.pdbx_strand_id
1 'polypeptide(L)'
;MGIWMRAAIGASESRKLRVLRISDNMRNVAVTDGDKIEAQIKLGWQVDHYGVGDIIKYVNAVTDDEIDAQMLVYKNNYEFDTDNIDSVRYQAREEVAIKKFLEEKRFRRFSYQL
;
A
#
# COMPACT_ATOMS: atom_id res chain seq x y z
N MET A 1 -12.65 24.14 -11.83
CA MET A 1 -13.42 22.88 -11.97
C MET A 1 -14.50 22.84 -10.87
N GLY A 2 -15.77 22.67 -11.24
CA GLY A 2 -16.88 22.68 -10.30
C GLY A 2 -16.89 21.47 -9.35
N ILE A 3 -17.56 21.61 -8.19
CA ILE A 3 -17.69 20.55 -7.18
C ILE A 3 -18.28 19.27 -7.79
N TRP A 4 -19.28 19.41 -8.66
CA TRP A 4 -19.91 18.28 -9.35
C TRP A 4 -18.91 17.49 -10.20
N MET A 5 -18.05 18.18 -10.96
CA MET A 5 -17.04 17.51 -11.80
C MET A 5 -16.03 16.74 -10.98
N ARG A 6 -15.59 17.28 -9.85
CA ARG A 6 -14.69 16.61 -8.92
C ARG A 6 -15.34 15.36 -8.32
N ALA A 7 -16.61 15.48 -7.92
CA ALA A 7 -17.38 14.34 -7.41
C ALA A 7 -17.58 13.25 -8.47
N ALA A 8 -17.87 13.62 -9.71
CA ALA A 8 -18.03 12.66 -10.81
C ALA A 8 -16.72 11.94 -11.15
N ILE A 9 -15.58 12.65 -11.16
CA ILE A 9 -14.26 12.04 -11.33
C ILE A 9 -13.97 11.09 -10.17
N GLY A 10 -14.21 11.52 -8.92
CA GLY A 10 -14.01 10.67 -7.74
C GLY A 10 -14.84 9.38 -7.80
N ALA A 11 -16.10 9.47 -8.18
CA ALA A 11 -16.97 8.31 -8.35
C ALA A 11 -16.50 7.37 -9.47
N SER A 12 -16.04 7.93 -10.61
CA SER A 12 -15.49 7.16 -11.73
C SER A 12 -14.19 6.44 -11.35
N GLU A 13 -13.29 7.12 -10.65
CA GLU A 13 -12.04 6.51 -10.17
C GLU A 13 -12.28 5.46 -9.10
N SER A 14 -13.25 5.69 -8.20
CA SER A 14 -13.66 4.71 -7.17
C SER A 14 -14.07 3.38 -7.79
N ARG A 15 -14.88 3.39 -8.85
CA ARG A 15 -15.35 2.17 -9.53
C ARG A 15 -14.24 1.34 -10.18
N LYS A 16 -13.07 1.92 -10.39
CA LYS A 16 -11.90 1.26 -10.99
C LYS A 16 -10.82 0.95 -9.96
N LEU A 17 -11.12 1.21 -8.68
CA LEU A 17 -10.14 1.07 -7.62
C LEU A 17 -9.90 -0.41 -7.31
N ARG A 18 -8.65 -0.81 -7.40
CA ARG A 18 -8.18 -2.10 -6.89
C ARG A 18 -7.39 -1.86 -5.62
N VAL A 19 -7.80 -2.55 -4.57
CA VAL A 19 -7.20 -2.46 -3.23
C VAL A 19 -6.49 -3.77 -2.94
N LEU A 20 -5.21 -3.68 -2.60
CA LEU A 20 -4.43 -4.78 -2.10
C LEU A 20 -4.68 -4.90 -0.59
N ARG A 21 -5.12 -6.07 -0.12
CA ARG A 21 -5.11 -6.43 1.29
C ARG A 21 -3.99 -7.44 1.56
N ILE A 22 -3.06 -7.05 2.39
CA ILE A 22 -1.95 -7.92 2.80
C ILE A 22 -2.37 -8.59 4.11
N SER A 23 -2.29 -9.94 4.14
CA SER A 23 -2.75 -10.75 5.26
C SER A 23 -4.28 -10.67 5.48
N ASP A 24 -4.75 -11.04 6.64
CA ASP A 24 -6.18 -11.12 6.97
C ASP A 24 -6.52 -10.14 8.12
N ASN A 25 -7.77 -10.18 8.59
CA ASN A 25 -8.18 -9.41 9.75
C ASN A 25 -7.42 -9.84 11.01
N MET A 26 -7.43 -8.97 11.99
CA MET A 26 -6.81 -9.19 13.28
C MET A 26 -7.43 -10.41 13.98
N ARG A 27 -6.59 -11.33 14.46
CA ARG A 27 -7.07 -12.53 15.17
C ARG A 27 -7.89 -12.14 16.41
N ASN A 28 -9.03 -12.78 16.60
CA ASN A 28 -9.95 -12.56 17.72
C ASN A 28 -10.62 -11.17 17.75
N VAL A 29 -10.54 -10.40 16.68
CA VAL A 29 -11.18 -9.09 16.57
C VAL A 29 -12.03 -9.03 15.29
N ALA A 30 -13.26 -9.51 15.39
CA ALA A 30 -14.16 -9.65 14.23
C ALA A 30 -14.47 -8.31 13.56
N VAL A 31 -14.51 -7.21 14.31
CA VAL A 31 -14.80 -5.88 13.76
C VAL A 31 -13.76 -5.37 12.76
N THR A 32 -12.59 -5.99 12.69
CA THR A 32 -11.55 -5.65 11.72
C THR A 32 -11.73 -6.32 10.37
N ASP A 33 -12.69 -7.26 10.28
CA ASP A 33 -13.08 -7.87 9.02
C ASP A 33 -14.07 -6.96 8.29
N GLY A 34 -13.70 -6.53 7.10
CA GLY A 34 -14.53 -5.67 6.26
C GLY A 34 -15.35 -6.49 5.25
N ASP A 35 -16.55 -6.00 4.91
CA ASP A 35 -17.35 -6.59 3.86
C ASP A 35 -16.87 -6.18 2.47
N LYS A 36 -16.04 -7.04 1.88
CA LYS A 36 -15.47 -6.82 0.53
C LYS A 36 -16.53 -6.86 -0.56
N ILE A 37 -17.55 -7.66 -0.36
CA ILE A 37 -18.65 -7.84 -1.34
C ILE A 37 -19.50 -6.58 -1.36
N GLU A 38 -19.88 -6.06 -0.19
CA GLU A 38 -20.64 -4.81 -0.11
C GLU A 38 -19.83 -3.61 -0.65
N ALA A 39 -18.54 -3.56 -0.35
CA ALA A 39 -17.65 -2.54 -0.91
C ALA A 39 -17.61 -2.59 -2.45
N GLN A 40 -17.59 -3.77 -3.04
CA GLN A 40 -17.65 -3.93 -4.49
C GLN A 40 -19.01 -3.53 -5.06
N ILE A 41 -20.11 -3.90 -4.43
CA ILE A 41 -21.46 -3.58 -4.88
C ILE A 41 -21.72 -2.07 -4.80
N LYS A 42 -21.40 -1.44 -3.67
CA LYS A 42 -21.71 -0.02 -3.42
C LYS A 42 -20.69 0.96 -4.03
N LEU A 43 -19.41 0.62 -3.98
CA LEU A 43 -18.32 1.52 -4.35
C LEU A 43 -17.59 1.10 -5.62
N GLY A 44 -17.81 -0.14 -6.07
CA GLY A 44 -17.11 -0.71 -7.22
C GLY A 44 -15.66 -1.14 -6.92
N TRP A 45 -15.25 -1.19 -5.66
CA TRP A 45 -13.90 -1.57 -5.27
C TRP A 45 -13.66 -3.06 -5.44
N GLN A 46 -12.54 -3.40 -6.02
CA GLN A 46 -12.04 -4.76 -6.04
C GLN A 46 -10.98 -4.91 -4.95
N VAL A 47 -11.24 -5.74 -3.95
CA VAL A 47 -10.31 -6.01 -2.84
C VAL A 47 -9.73 -7.40 -3.03
N ASP A 48 -8.43 -7.45 -3.34
CA ASP A 48 -7.69 -8.69 -3.55
C ASP A 48 -6.78 -8.98 -2.37
N HIS A 49 -6.75 -10.23 -1.95
CA HIS A 49 -5.95 -10.73 -0.84
C HIS A 49 -4.62 -11.30 -1.32
N TYR A 50 -3.54 -10.94 -0.62
CA TYR A 50 -2.22 -11.54 -0.79
C TYR A 50 -1.59 -11.86 0.56
N GLY A 51 -0.87 -12.96 0.64
CA GLY A 51 -0.11 -13.32 1.83
C GLY A 51 1.15 -12.47 1.99
N VAL A 52 1.63 -12.35 3.23
CA VAL A 52 2.91 -11.69 3.52
C VAL A 52 4.05 -12.33 2.74
N GLY A 53 4.01 -13.66 2.53
CA GLY A 53 5.02 -14.38 1.76
C GLY A 53 5.17 -13.91 0.31
N ASP A 54 4.11 -13.39 -0.30
CA ASP A 54 4.17 -12.84 -1.65
C ASP A 54 4.94 -11.52 -1.67
N ILE A 55 4.80 -10.71 -0.63
CA ILE A 55 5.51 -9.43 -0.49
C ILE A 55 6.98 -9.65 -0.14
N ILE A 56 7.30 -10.63 0.71
CA ILE A 56 8.68 -10.94 1.12
C ILE A 56 9.59 -11.19 -0.07
N LYS A 57 9.09 -11.81 -1.13
CA LYS A 57 9.88 -12.04 -2.36
C LYS A 57 10.36 -10.71 -2.97
N TYR A 58 9.50 -9.70 -2.96
CA TYR A 58 9.85 -8.36 -3.44
C TYR A 58 10.80 -7.64 -2.49
N VAL A 59 10.62 -7.78 -1.18
CA VAL A 59 11.53 -7.22 -0.16
C VAL A 59 12.94 -7.76 -0.34
N ASN A 60 13.08 -9.05 -0.58
CA ASN A 60 14.38 -9.70 -0.80
C ASN A 60 15.03 -9.34 -2.15
N ALA A 61 14.23 -8.91 -3.13
CA ALA A 61 14.69 -8.53 -4.46
C ALA A 61 15.10 -7.05 -4.56
N VAL A 62 14.84 -6.23 -3.54
CA VAL A 62 15.23 -4.81 -3.51
C VAL A 62 16.75 -4.69 -3.38
N THR A 63 17.37 -3.92 -4.27
CA THR A 63 18.81 -3.65 -4.26
C THR A 63 19.19 -2.51 -3.30
N ASP A 64 20.46 -2.48 -2.88
CA ASP A 64 20.95 -1.41 -2.00
C ASP A 64 20.89 -0.04 -2.68
N ASP A 65 21.12 0.04 -3.99
CA ASP A 65 20.99 1.29 -4.76
C ASP A 65 19.57 1.86 -4.71
N GLU A 66 18.55 1.00 -4.77
CA GLU A 66 17.16 1.42 -4.65
C GLU A 66 16.82 1.90 -3.24
N ILE A 67 17.40 1.26 -2.21
CA ILE A 67 17.25 1.69 -0.83
C ILE A 67 17.90 3.06 -0.64
N ASP A 68 19.09 3.26 -1.17
CA ASP A 68 19.82 4.54 -1.06
C ASP A 68 19.09 5.67 -1.78
N ALA A 69 18.51 5.40 -2.95
CA ALA A 69 17.67 6.35 -3.64
C ALA A 69 16.43 6.75 -2.82
N GLN A 70 15.75 5.79 -2.17
CA GLN A 70 14.61 6.08 -1.30
C GLN A 70 15.04 6.82 -0.03
N MET A 71 16.19 6.49 0.56
CA MET A 71 16.76 7.21 1.70
C MET A 71 17.08 8.67 1.36
N LEU A 72 17.52 8.94 0.14
CA LEU A 72 17.72 10.31 -0.34
C LEU A 72 16.42 11.10 -0.40
N VAL A 73 15.33 10.46 -0.86
CA VAL A 73 13.99 11.07 -0.85
C VAL A 73 13.55 11.40 0.59
N TYR A 74 13.80 10.51 1.55
CA TYR A 74 13.49 10.79 2.95
C TYR A 74 14.29 11.98 3.49
N LYS A 75 15.60 12.02 3.26
CA LYS A 75 16.46 13.13 3.71
C LYS A 75 16.08 14.49 3.13
N ASN A 76 15.54 14.50 1.90
CA ASN A 76 15.11 15.74 1.26
C ASN A 76 13.75 16.25 1.78
N ASN A 77 12.89 15.35 2.27
CA ASN A 77 11.53 15.68 2.65
C ASN A 77 11.30 15.74 4.16
N TYR A 78 12.16 15.09 4.97
CA TYR A 78 11.96 14.91 6.41
C TYR A 78 13.26 15.10 7.18
N GLU A 79 13.16 15.58 8.40
CA GLU A 79 14.23 15.53 9.39
C GLU A 79 14.18 14.20 10.15
N PHE A 80 15.35 13.58 10.35
CA PHE A 80 15.43 12.33 11.09
C PHE A 80 15.62 12.62 12.57
N ASP A 81 14.61 12.30 13.37
CA ASP A 81 14.64 12.36 14.83
C ASP A 81 14.91 10.95 15.42
N THR A 82 15.92 10.28 14.88
CA THR A 82 16.35 8.95 15.33
C THR A 82 17.80 8.67 14.94
N ASP A 83 18.52 8.00 15.83
CA ASP A 83 19.86 7.48 15.56
C ASP A 83 19.83 6.07 14.92
N ASN A 84 18.68 5.42 14.90
CA ASN A 84 18.52 4.07 14.34
C ASN A 84 18.29 4.10 12.82
N ILE A 85 19.34 4.46 12.10
CA ILE A 85 19.31 4.55 10.63
C ILE A 85 19.07 3.19 9.96
N ASP A 86 19.52 2.10 10.57
CA ASP A 86 19.31 0.76 10.01
C ASP A 86 17.82 0.40 9.94
N SER A 87 17.03 0.77 10.95
CA SER A 87 15.58 0.60 10.91
C SER A 87 14.93 1.44 9.82
N VAL A 88 15.38 2.68 9.63
CA VAL A 88 14.88 3.55 8.56
C VAL A 88 15.21 2.95 7.18
N ARG A 89 16.41 2.40 6.99
CA ARG A 89 16.81 1.70 5.75
C ARG A 89 15.94 0.48 5.50
N TYR A 90 15.62 -0.27 6.54
CA TYR A 90 14.74 -1.44 6.41
C TYR A 90 13.32 -1.03 5.97
N GLN A 91 12.76 0.04 6.55
CA GLN A 91 11.49 0.61 6.10
C GLN A 91 11.53 1.12 4.65
N ALA A 92 12.63 1.73 4.24
CA ALA A 92 12.82 2.14 2.85
C ALA A 92 12.79 0.92 1.90
N ARG A 93 13.40 -0.20 2.29
CA ARG A 93 13.33 -1.47 1.55
C ARG A 93 11.91 -1.97 1.41
N GLU A 94 11.13 -1.97 2.50
CA GLU A 94 9.73 -2.40 2.49
C GLU A 94 8.87 -1.49 1.60
N GLU A 95 9.06 -0.17 1.68
CA GLU A 95 8.33 0.77 0.83
C GLU A 95 8.60 0.55 -0.65
N VAL A 96 9.85 0.39 -1.04
CA VAL A 96 10.24 0.10 -2.44
C VAL A 96 9.62 -1.22 -2.91
N ALA A 97 9.66 -2.25 -2.08
CA ALA A 97 9.07 -3.56 -2.38
C ALA A 97 7.55 -3.47 -2.62
N ILE A 98 6.85 -2.78 -1.72
CA ILE A 98 5.40 -2.58 -1.84
C ILE A 98 5.06 -1.77 -3.11
N LYS A 99 5.80 -0.70 -3.39
CA LYS A 99 5.62 0.08 -4.63
C LYS A 99 5.74 -0.80 -5.88
N LYS A 100 6.80 -1.59 -5.98
CA LYS A 100 7.01 -2.53 -7.09
C LYS A 100 5.86 -3.54 -7.22
N PHE A 101 5.42 -4.10 -6.10
CA PHE A 101 4.31 -5.03 -6.08
C PHE A 101 3.01 -4.38 -6.58
N LEU A 102 2.69 -3.19 -6.10
CA LEU A 102 1.50 -2.44 -6.51
C LEU A 102 1.51 -2.12 -8.00
N GLU A 103 2.65 -1.69 -8.53
CA GLU A 103 2.83 -1.36 -9.95
C GLU A 103 2.69 -2.61 -10.83
N GLU A 104 3.36 -3.70 -10.51
CA GLU A 104 3.32 -4.95 -11.26
C GLU A 104 1.92 -5.55 -11.29
N LYS A 105 1.23 -5.56 -10.15
CA LYS A 105 -0.13 -6.10 -10.02
C LYS A 105 -1.23 -5.09 -10.35
N ARG A 106 -0.88 -3.86 -10.72
CA ARG A 106 -1.80 -2.77 -11.06
C ARG A 106 -2.79 -2.40 -9.96
N PHE A 107 -2.34 -2.47 -8.71
CA PHE A 107 -3.07 -1.93 -7.58
C PHE A 107 -2.84 -0.43 -7.43
N ARG A 108 -3.88 0.31 -7.04
CA ARG A 108 -3.77 1.76 -6.77
C ARG A 108 -3.71 2.09 -5.28
N ARG A 109 -4.11 1.15 -4.44
CA ARG A 109 -4.12 1.30 -2.98
C ARG A 109 -3.81 -0.03 -2.33
N PHE A 110 -3.32 0.03 -1.10
CA PHE A 110 -3.13 -1.16 -0.26
C PHE A 110 -3.60 -0.90 1.17
N SER A 111 -3.94 -1.96 1.85
CA SER A 111 -4.20 -2.00 3.29
C SER A 111 -3.54 -3.24 3.87
N TYR A 112 -2.97 -3.13 5.06
CA TYR A 112 -2.45 -4.27 5.80
C TYR A 112 -2.89 -4.19 7.26
N GLN A 113 -2.98 -5.34 7.90
CA GLN A 113 -3.20 -5.47 9.32
C GLN A 113 -2.14 -6.40 9.92
N LEU A 114 -1.64 -6.01 11.07
CA LEU A 114 -0.68 -6.78 11.85
C LEU A 114 -1.39 -7.83 12.71
#